data_d5a812b17765223a063a0f43b7622802
#
_entry.id   d5a812b17765223a063a0f43b7622802
#
_cell.length_a   1.000
_cell.length_b   1.000
_cell.length_c   1.000
_cell.angle_alpha   90.00
_cell.angle_beta   90.00
_cell.angle_gamma   90.00
#
_symmetry.space_group_name_H-M   'P 1'
#
loop_
_entity.id
_entity.type
_entity.pdbx_description
1 polymer ?
#
loop_
_entity_poly.entity_id
_entity_poly.type
_entity_poly.pdbx_seq_one_letter_code
_entity_poly.pdbx_strand_id
1 'polypeptide(L)'
;MKKSVLAVYLTAFMLCLQSNLFSQQTTKPTPTPQFEEWTDDFSGDKLDPAKWEKFTFEGGSGGKIEVKDGEVRIRSANKTRAGIRSAKSFSGERFIVEAQVAKVGDAYPEPGSNASTIGFAALTVLFDGSGRNRVEWILTSEGTFEAWAITDGRGERLDNRKLGTKLKDPVLSIVRRGDEFLFVINSATGKAEEAQIGLTATIKNMPKTFHVMLYGYSSSENNWSSARVVVPKQ
;
A
#
# COMPACT_ATOMS: atom_id res chain seq x y z
N MET A 1 -16.86 -15.32 -13.08
CA MET A 1 -15.88 -15.26 -14.19
C MET A 1 -15.10 -13.96 -14.07
N LYS A 2 -14.08 -13.93 -13.18
CA LYS A 2 -13.17 -12.76 -13.01
C LYS A 2 -11.75 -13.22 -13.35
N LYS A 3 -11.44 -13.34 -14.64
CA LYS A 3 -10.09 -13.64 -15.10
C LYS A 3 -9.67 -12.53 -16.06
N SER A 4 -8.49 -11.94 -15.85
CA SER A 4 -7.69 -11.23 -16.84
C SER A 4 -7.56 -9.69 -16.76
N VAL A 5 -7.49 -9.06 -15.61
CA VAL A 5 -7.01 -7.66 -15.53
C VAL A 5 -5.50 -7.60 -15.20
N LEU A 6 -4.94 -8.70 -14.71
CA LEU A 6 -3.57 -8.76 -14.18
C LEU A 6 -2.44 -8.71 -15.24
N ALA A 7 -2.74 -9.09 -16.50
CA ALA A 7 -1.70 -9.24 -17.52
C ALA A 7 -1.16 -7.92 -18.09
N VAL A 8 -1.95 -6.85 -18.10
CA VAL A 8 -1.61 -5.59 -18.77
C VAL A 8 -0.54 -4.79 -18.01
N TYR A 9 -0.52 -4.86 -16.68
CA TYR A 9 0.44 -4.08 -15.88
C TYR A 9 1.85 -4.66 -15.87
N LEU A 10 1.98 -5.97 -16.01
CA LEU A 10 3.31 -6.61 -16.09
C LEU A 10 4.03 -6.21 -17.38
N THR A 11 3.28 -5.99 -18.47
CA THR A 11 3.84 -5.61 -19.79
C THR A 11 4.33 -4.16 -19.79
N ALA A 12 3.59 -3.23 -19.19
CA ALA A 12 4.02 -1.83 -19.11
C ALA A 12 5.26 -1.64 -18.20
N PHE A 13 5.36 -2.41 -17.11
CA PHE A 13 6.53 -2.40 -16.25
C PHE A 13 7.78 -3.00 -16.91
N MET A 14 7.61 -4.01 -17.77
CA MET A 14 8.71 -4.57 -18.55
C MET A 14 9.21 -3.63 -19.65
N LEU A 15 8.34 -2.86 -20.33
CA LEU A 15 8.75 -1.95 -21.39
C LEU A 15 9.60 -0.76 -20.89
N CYS A 16 9.32 -0.24 -19.71
CA CYS A 16 10.13 0.84 -19.12
C CYS A 16 11.55 0.40 -18.69
N LEU A 17 11.81 -0.91 -18.59
CA LEU A 17 13.14 -1.45 -18.26
C LEU A 17 14.04 -1.63 -19.50
N GLN A 18 13.51 -1.53 -20.72
CA GLN A 18 14.24 -1.85 -21.95
C GLN A 18 14.72 -0.64 -22.75
N SER A 19 14.40 0.60 -22.36
CA SER A 19 14.65 1.78 -23.20
C SER A 19 16.04 2.43 -23.10
N ASN A 20 17.03 1.78 -22.49
CA ASN A 20 18.41 2.28 -22.55
C ASN A 20 19.36 1.12 -22.80
N LEU A 21 19.62 0.76 -24.05
CA LEU A 21 20.85 0.11 -24.52
C LEU A 21 20.72 -0.29 -26.02
N PHE A 22 20.92 0.64 -26.92
CA PHE A 22 21.37 0.31 -28.27
C PHE A 22 22.86 0.60 -28.35
N SER A 23 23.66 -0.36 -28.01
CA SER A 23 25.02 -0.52 -28.50
C SER A 23 25.20 -2.00 -28.81
N GLN A 24 25.49 -2.30 -30.09
CA GLN A 24 25.71 -3.65 -30.58
C GLN A 24 26.99 -4.23 -29.93
N GLN A 25 26.82 -4.98 -28.89
CA GLN A 25 27.74 -6.03 -28.48
C GLN A 25 26.93 -7.32 -28.38
N THR A 26 27.42 -8.40 -29.00
CA THR A 26 26.89 -9.76 -28.87
C THR A 26 26.95 -10.20 -27.40
N THR A 27 25.98 -9.78 -26.63
CA THR A 27 25.87 -10.13 -25.23
C THR A 27 25.00 -11.37 -25.07
N LYS A 28 25.55 -12.34 -24.34
CA LYS A 28 24.82 -13.49 -23.79
C LYS A 28 23.45 -13.01 -23.26
N PRO A 29 22.34 -13.68 -23.60
CA PRO A 29 21.02 -13.21 -23.19
C PRO A 29 21.00 -13.03 -21.67
N THR A 30 20.73 -11.81 -21.24
CA THR A 30 20.56 -11.50 -19.82
C THR A 30 19.35 -12.31 -19.33
N PRO A 31 19.47 -13.11 -18.25
CA PRO A 31 18.36 -13.89 -17.76
C PRO A 31 17.19 -12.96 -17.42
N THR A 32 16.01 -13.31 -17.87
CA THR A 32 14.79 -12.56 -17.56
C THR A 32 14.60 -12.51 -16.03
N PRO A 33 14.46 -11.34 -15.42
CA PRO A 33 14.25 -11.24 -13.99
C PRO A 33 13.06 -12.08 -13.57
N GLN A 34 13.25 -12.98 -12.61
CA GLN A 34 12.16 -13.72 -12.00
C GLN A 34 11.63 -12.91 -10.82
N PHE A 35 10.32 -12.97 -10.61
CA PHE A 35 9.65 -12.28 -9.53
C PHE A 35 8.96 -13.29 -8.62
N GLU A 36 8.94 -13.01 -7.33
CA GLU A 36 8.08 -13.62 -6.34
C GLU A 36 6.86 -12.72 -6.17
N GLU A 37 5.68 -13.33 -6.21
CA GLU A 37 4.41 -12.66 -5.99
C GLU A 37 3.72 -13.23 -4.74
N TRP A 38 3.25 -12.35 -3.87
CA TRP A 38 2.44 -12.68 -2.72
C TRP A 38 1.13 -11.90 -2.80
N THR A 39 0.00 -12.59 -2.60
CA THR A 39 -1.32 -12.00 -2.76
C THR A 39 -2.26 -12.46 -1.66
N ASP A 40 -3.25 -11.61 -1.35
CA ASP A 40 -4.43 -11.97 -0.59
C ASP A 40 -5.64 -11.24 -1.15
N ASP A 41 -6.76 -11.95 -1.31
CA ASP A 41 -8.05 -11.43 -1.78
C ASP A 41 -9.11 -11.41 -0.66
N PHE A 42 -8.69 -11.73 0.57
CA PHE A 42 -9.53 -11.80 1.75
C PHE A 42 -10.81 -12.65 1.57
N SER A 43 -10.75 -13.69 0.73
CA SER A 43 -11.89 -14.53 0.37
C SER A 43 -12.38 -15.45 1.50
N GLY A 44 -11.65 -15.55 2.59
CA GLY A 44 -12.01 -16.31 3.78
C GLY A 44 -13.08 -15.65 4.65
N ASP A 45 -13.37 -16.28 5.77
CA ASP A 45 -14.29 -15.79 6.82
C ASP A 45 -13.55 -15.22 8.04
N LYS A 46 -12.22 -15.30 8.05
CA LYS A 46 -11.32 -14.81 9.09
C LYS A 46 -9.96 -14.43 8.51
N LEU A 47 -9.24 -13.60 9.24
CA LEU A 47 -7.87 -13.23 8.90
C LEU A 47 -6.97 -14.48 8.88
N ASP A 48 -6.29 -14.73 7.76
CA ASP A 48 -5.33 -15.82 7.65
C ASP A 48 -4.07 -15.52 8.45
N PRO A 49 -3.79 -16.25 9.56
CA PRO A 49 -2.62 -15.98 10.40
C PRO A 49 -1.29 -16.33 9.72
N ALA A 50 -1.29 -17.11 8.64
CA ALA A 50 -0.10 -17.37 7.84
C ALA A 50 0.29 -16.18 6.97
N LYS A 51 -0.67 -15.31 6.67
CA LYS A 51 -0.47 -14.11 5.85
C LYS A 51 -0.40 -12.82 6.66
N TRP A 52 -1.21 -12.71 7.72
CA TRP A 52 -1.41 -11.47 8.44
C TRP A 52 -1.39 -11.63 9.96
N GLU A 53 -0.90 -10.61 10.62
CA GLU A 53 -1.03 -10.42 12.06
C GLU A 53 -1.66 -9.06 12.39
N LYS A 54 -2.37 -8.97 13.51
CA LYS A 54 -2.87 -7.69 14.00
C LYS A 54 -1.71 -6.83 14.46
N PHE A 55 -1.73 -5.56 14.12
CA PHE A 55 -0.65 -4.64 14.45
C PHE A 55 -1.20 -3.29 14.91
N THR A 56 -0.58 -2.70 15.94
CA THR A 56 -0.85 -1.34 16.40
C THR A 56 0.46 -0.59 16.53
N PHE A 57 0.47 0.68 16.14
CA PHE A 57 1.57 1.57 16.48
C PHE A 57 1.44 2.03 17.95
N GLU A 58 2.56 2.24 18.61
CA GLU A 58 2.64 2.91 19.91
C GLU A 58 1.90 2.19 21.06
N GLY A 59 1.72 0.89 20.98
CA GLY A 59 1.15 0.10 22.08
C GLY A 59 -0.32 0.38 22.42
N GLY A 60 -1.04 1.04 21.51
CA GLY A 60 -2.45 1.32 21.66
C GLY A 60 -3.32 0.06 21.69
N SER A 61 -4.52 0.15 22.24
CA SER A 61 -5.52 -0.92 22.12
C SER A 61 -5.88 -1.08 20.64
N GLY A 62 -5.77 -2.31 20.12
CA GLY A 62 -6.14 -2.62 18.76
C GLY A 62 -7.61 -2.29 18.48
N GLY A 63 -7.91 -1.93 17.24
CA GLY A 63 -9.28 -1.78 16.79
C GLY A 63 -9.95 -3.14 16.56
N LYS A 64 -11.15 -3.10 15.98
CA LYS A 64 -11.86 -4.28 15.50
C LYS A 64 -11.35 -4.62 14.10
N ILE A 65 -10.96 -5.85 13.90
CA ILE A 65 -10.54 -6.39 12.59
C ILE A 65 -11.35 -7.65 12.33
N GLU A 66 -12.06 -7.66 11.21
CA GLU A 66 -12.85 -8.79 10.75
C GLU A 66 -12.70 -9.00 9.25
N VAL A 67 -12.83 -10.23 8.79
CA VAL A 67 -12.92 -10.56 7.36
C VAL A 67 -14.35 -10.97 7.07
N LYS A 68 -14.94 -10.33 6.06
CA LYS A 68 -16.32 -10.58 5.67
C LYS A 68 -16.56 -10.13 4.24
N ASP A 69 -17.30 -10.93 3.48
CA ASP A 69 -17.74 -10.64 2.11
C ASP A 69 -16.55 -10.37 1.14
N GLY A 70 -15.40 -11.04 1.33
CA GLY A 70 -14.21 -10.84 0.51
C GLY A 70 -13.45 -9.54 0.83
N GLU A 71 -13.61 -9.01 2.03
CA GLU A 71 -12.94 -7.79 2.49
C GLU A 71 -12.39 -7.97 3.90
N VAL A 72 -11.22 -7.43 4.16
CA VAL A 72 -10.80 -7.15 5.53
C VAL A 72 -11.30 -5.78 5.94
N ARG A 73 -12.03 -5.74 7.04
CA ARG A 73 -12.61 -4.53 7.64
C ARG A 73 -11.81 -4.16 8.87
N ILE A 74 -11.24 -2.97 8.85
CA ILE A 74 -10.38 -2.46 9.91
C ILE A 74 -11.06 -1.23 10.50
N ARG A 75 -11.38 -1.29 11.80
CA ARG A 75 -11.85 -0.15 12.57
C ARG A 75 -10.87 0.10 13.71
N SER A 76 -10.04 1.12 13.56
CA SER A 76 -9.08 1.50 14.60
C SER A 76 -9.80 2.02 15.86
N ALA A 77 -9.19 1.85 17.02
CA ALA A 77 -9.67 2.50 18.23
C ALA A 77 -9.38 4.01 18.19
N ASN A 78 -10.04 4.75 19.09
CA ASN A 78 -9.85 6.19 19.16
C ASN A 78 -8.38 6.54 19.44
N LYS A 79 -7.86 7.55 18.73
CA LYS A 79 -6.46 8.03 18.81
C LYS A 79 -5.38 6.96 18.58
N THR A 80 -5.75 5.83 17.98
CA THR A 80 -4.78 4.76 17.66
C THR A 80 -4.65 4.53 16.17
N ARG A 81 -3.46 4.09 15.75
CA ARG A 81 -3.20 3.54 14.43
C ARG A 81 -3.19 2.03 14.57
N ALA A 82 -4.22 1.38 14.07
CA ALA A 82 -4.37 -0.06 14.18
C ALA A 82 -4.77 -0.68 12.84
N GLY A 83 -4.28 -1.88 12.56
CA GLY A 83 -4.55 -2.60 11.33
C GLY A 83 -3.98 -4.00 11.31
N ILE A 84 -3.62 -4.44 10.13
CA ILE A 84 -2.97 -5.72 9.88
C ILE A 84 -1.62 -5.51 9.23
N ARG A 85 -0.66 -6.35 9.58
CA ARG A 85 0.69 -6.37 9.00
C ARG A 85 0.96 -7.75 8.42
N SER A 86 1.68 -7.84 7.30
CA SER A 86 2.08 -9.13 6.75
C SER A 86 2.90 -9.93 7.78
N ALA A 87 2.53 -11.20 7.99
CA ALA A 87 3.21 -12.08 8.93
C ALA A 87 4.66 -12.36 8.49
N LYS A 88 4.89 -12.51 7.17
CA LYS A 88 6.24 -12.60 6.62
C LYS A 88 6.80 -11.23 6.28
N SER A 89 8.12 -11.10 6.36
CA SER A 89 8.86 -9.99 5.78
C SER A 89 9.22 -10.27 4.33
N PHE A 90 9.38 -9.21 3.55
CA PHE A 90 9.90 -9.21 2.18
C PHE A 90 11.26 -8.52 2.17
N SER A 91 12.05 -8.77 1.13
CA SER A 91 13.37 -8.14 1.01
C SER A 91 13.64 -7.69 -0.42
N GLY A 92 14.18 -6.49 -0.57
CA GLY A 92 14.60 -5.93 -1.86
C GLY A 92 14.60 -4.41 -1.88
N GLU A 93 15.41 -3.86 -2.80
CA GLU A 93 15.41 -2.43 -3.14
C GLU A 93 14.52 -2.14 -4.35
N ARG A 94 13.88 -3.18 -4.89
CA ARG A 94 12.91 -3.08 -5.97
C ARG A 94 11.70 -3.89 -5.58
N PHE A 95 10.55 -3.24 -5.52
CA PHE A 95 9.30 -3.91 -5.22
C PHE A 95 8.10 -3.10 -5.69
N ILE A 96 6.97 -3.78 -5.77
CA ILE A 96 5.66 -3.19 -5.90
C ILE A 96 4.82 -3.72 -4.74
N VAL A 97 4.17 -2.82 -4.02
CA VAL A 97 3.15 -3.14 -3.01
C VAL A 97 1.87 -2.47 -3.42
N GLU A 98 0.79 -3.22 -3.48
CA GLU A 98 -0.52 -2.74 -3.92
C GLU A 98 -1.60 -3.21 -2.96
N ALA A 99 -2.62 -2.39 -2.77
CA ALA A 99 -3.83 -2.79 -2.08
C ALA A 99 -5.04 -2.06 -2.63
N GLN A 100 -6.14 -2.79 -2.80
CA GLN A 100 -7.40 -2.23 -3.28
C GLN A 100 -8.26 -1.81 -2.09
N VAL A 101 -8.65 -0.54 -2.08
CA VAL A 101 -9.53 0.03 -1.07
C VAL A 101 -10.98 -0.15 -1.54
N ALA A 102 -11.77 -0.92 -0.80
CA ALA A 102 -13.20 -1.08 -1.06
C ALA A 102 -14.03 0.05 -0.42
N LYS A 103 -13.58 0.55 0.74
CA LYS A 103 -14.27 1.63 1.46
C LYS A 103 -13.30 2.42 2.35
N VAL A 104 -13.50 3.73 2.40
CA VAL A 104 -12.98 4.60 3.46
C VAL A 104 -14.18 5.26 4.13
N GLY A 105 -14.40 4.95 5.40
CA GLY A 105 -15.44 5.58 6.21
C GLY A 105 -14.89 6.76 7.00
N ASP A 106 -15.79 7.61 7.47
CA ASP A 106 -15.44 8.72 8.34
C ASP A 106 -14.90 8.23 9.69
N ALA A 107 -14.13 9.07 10.35
CA ALA A 107 -13.74 8.85 11.72
C ALA A 107 -14.89 9.24 12.67
N TYR A 108 -15.03 8.51 13.77
CA TYR A 108 -16.01 8.76 14.80
C TYR A 108 -15.28 9.10 16.11
N PRO A 109 -14.83 10.37 16.27
CA PRO A 109 -14.16 10.79 17.49
C PRO A 109 -15.15 10.73 18.68
N GLU A 110 -14.60 10.63 19.88
CA GLU A 110 -15.42 10.68 21.10
C GLU A 110 -16.19 12.00 21.18
N PRO A 111 -17.43 11.99 21.69
CA PRO A 111 -18.20 13.21 21.90
C PRO A 111 -17.42 14.25 22.72
N GLY A 112 -17.41 15.49 22.24
CA GLY A 112 -16.68 16.58 22.89
C GLY A 112 -15.19 16.68 22.55
N SER A 113 -14.67 15.79 21.69
CA SER A 113 -13.29 15.93 21.17
C SER A 113 -13.26 16.84 19.97
N ASN A 114 -12.18 17.63 19.83
CA ASN A 114 -11.89 18.41 18.60
C ASN A 114 -11.16 17.58 17.53
N ALA A 115 -11.21 16.26 17.62
CA ALA A 115 -10.54 15.39 16.65
C ALA A 115 -11.23 15.46 15.28
N SER A 116 -10.45 15.26 14.21
CA SER A 116 -10.96 15.23 12.85
C SER A 116 -11.98 14.10 12.69
N THR A 117 -13.07 14.39 11.96
CA THR A 117 -14.03 13.38 11.50
C THR A 117 -13.58 12.71 10.18
N ILE A 118 -12.47 13.15 9.61
CA ILE A 118 -11.92 12.58 8.38
C ILE A 118 -11.28 11.24 8.71
N GLY A 119 -11.84 10.17 8.18
CA GLY A 119 -11.25 8.84 8.25
C GLY A 119 -10.23 8.62 7.15
N PHE A 120 -9.37 7.62 7.30
CA PHE A 120 -8.44 7.26 6.24
C PHE A 120 -8.10 5.76 6.20
N ALA A 121 -7.72 5.32 5.01
CA ALA A 121 -7.15 4.04 4.71
C ALA A 121 -5.70 4.23 4.29
N ALA A 122 -4.76 3.58 4.97
CA ALA A 122 -3.33 3.71 4.70
C ALA A 122 -2.73 2.38 4.25
N LEU A 123 -2.13 2.38 3.06
CA LEU A 123 -1.18 1.37 2.61
C LEU A 123 0.22 1.79 3.08
N THR A 124 0.91 0.92 3.78
CA THR A 124 2.21 1.22 4.37
C THR A 124 3.24 0.16 4.03
N VAL A 125 4.44 0.59 3.69
CA VAL A 125 5.65 -0.23 3.68
C VAL A 125 6.42 0.08 4.96
N LEU A 126 6.47 -0.92 5.83
CA LEU A 126 7.03 -0.83 7.17
C LEU A 126 8.42 -1.48 7.17
N PHE A 127 9.49 -0.69 7.28
CA PHE A 127 10.87 -1.17 7.16
C PHE A 127 11.47 -1.68 8.46
N ASP A 128 10.81 -1.45 9.59
CA ASP A 128 11.21 -1.98 10.89
C ASP A 128 9.99 -2.38 11.72
N GLY A 129 10.22 -3.16 12.75
CA GLY A 129 9.14 -3.63 13.62
C GLY A 129 8.50 -2.55 14.49
N SER A 130 9.15 -1.39 14.64
CA SER A 130 8.69 -0.28 15.50
C SER A 130 7.86 0.77 14.74
N GLY A 131 7.93 0.75 13.41
CA GLY A 131 7.29 1.76 12.57
C GLY A 131 8.05 3.09 12.49
N ARG A 132 9.27 3.15 12.98
CA ARG A 132 10.10 4.36 12.91
C ARG A 132 10.60 4.66 11.51
N ASN A 133 10.70 3.62 10.66
CA ASN A 133 11.07 3.73 9.26
C ASN A 133 9.97 3.14 8.40
N ARG A 134 9.21 4.00 7.71
CA ARG A 134 8.10 3.58 6.88
C ARG A 134 7.75 4.63 5.83
N VAL A 135 7.07 4.20 4.79
CA VAL A 135 6.39 5.07 3.83
C VAL A 135 4.91 4.73 3.81
N GLU A 136 4.08 5.74 3.67
CA GLU A 136 2.63 5.61 3.74
C GLU A 136 1.98 6.27 2.53
N TRP A 137 1.00 5.59 1.96
CA TRP A 137 0.11 6.11 0.94
C TRP A 137 -1.32 6.06 1.47
N ILE A 138 -1.91 7.21 1.72
CA ILE A 138 -3.15 7.38 2.46
C ILE A 138 -4.24 7.92 1.54
N LEU A 139 -5.42 7.29 1.60
CA LEU A 139 -6.66 7.81 1.02
C LEU A 139 -7.59 8.20 2.16
N THR A 140 -8.09 9.44 2.13
CA THR A 140 -9.06 9.94 3.12
C THR A 140 -10.50 9.75 2.66
N SER A 141 -11.46 9.80 3.60
CA SER A 141 -12.90 9.76 3.30
C SER A 141 -13.38 10.94 2.45
N GLU A 142 -12.63 12.04 2.41
CA GLU A 142 -12.88 13.20 1.55
C GLU A 142 -12.30 13.07 0.13
N GLY A 143 -11.61 11.96 -0.17
CA GLY A 143 -10.95 11.75 -1.47
C GLY A 143 -9.65 12.51 -1.63
N THR A 144 -8.98 12.84 -0.53
CA THR A 144 -7.63 13.41 -0.52
C THR A 144 -6.61 12.28 -0.42
N PHE A 145 -5.50 12.42 -1.12
CA PHE A 145 -4.35 11.50 -1.04
C PHE A 145 -3.19 12.18 -0.35
N GLU A 146 -2.55 11.44 0.54
CA GLU A 146 -1.36 11.92 1.25
C GLU A 146 -0.24 10.89 1.15
N ALA A 147 0.94 11.32 0.71
CA ALA A 147 2.17 10.53 0.77
C ALA A 147 3.03 11.02 1.94
N TRP A 148 3.50 10.07 2.73
CA TRP A 148 4.35 10.34 3.88
C TRP A 148 5.61 9.48 3.88
N ALA A 149 6.73 10.04 4.31
CA ALA A 149 7.91 9.31 4.70
C ALA A 149 8.17 9.53 6.19
N ILE A 150 8.42 8.45 6.91
CA ILE A 150 8.84 8.49 8.30
C ILE A 150 10.23 7.87 8.37
N THR A 151 11.22 8.64 8.81
CA THR A 151 12.62 8.23 8.94
C THR A 151 13.07 8.48 10.36
N ASP A 152 13.54 7.45 11.05
CA ASP A 152 13.93 7.50 12.48
C ASP A 152 12.85 8.11 13.39
N GLY A 153 11.59 7.87 13.04
CA GLY A 153 10.43 8.36 13.78
C GLY A 153 10.03 9.80 13.47
N ARG A 154 10.69 10.48 12.54
CA ARG A 154 10.34 11.82 12.07
C ARG A 154 9.54 11.73 10.78
N GLY A 155 8.29 12.23 10.82
CA GLY A 155 7.39 12.22 9.68
C GLY A 155 7.56 13.46 8.81
N GLU A 156 7.63 13.24 7.50
CA GLU A 156 7.58 14.27 6.47
C GLU A 156 6.42 13.96 5.52
N ARG A 157 5.53 14.94 5.30
CA ARG A 157 4.51 14.82 4.27
C ARG A 157 5.09 15.21 2.94
N LEU A 158 5.18 14.24 2.04
CA LEU A 158 5.76 14.42 0.70
C LEU A 158 4.79 15.12 -0.25
N ASP A 159 3.51 14.79 -0.15
CA ASP A 159 2.45 15.39 -0.98
C ASP A 159 1.08 15.27 -0.32
N ASN A 160 0.16 16.14 -0.76
CA ASN A 160 -1.25 16.13 -0.39
C ASN A 160 -2.06 16.65 -1.58
N ARG A 161 -2.89 15.80 -2.16
CA ARG A 161 -3.71 16.14 -3.33
C ARG A 161 -5.14 15.68 -3.18
N LYS A 162 -6.08 16.53 -3.58
CA LYS A 162 -7.48 16.16 -3.72
C LYS A 162 -7.73 15.72 -5.15
N LEU A 163 -8.32 14.54 -5.33
CA LEU A 163 -8.80 14.11 -6.64
C LEU A 163 -10.05 14.88 -7.02
N GLY A 164 -10.13 15.30 -8.27
CA GLY A 164 -11.31 15.94 -8.82
C GLY A 164 -12.53 15.01 -8.98
N THR A 165 -12.30 13.71 -8.97
CA THR A 165 -13.31 12.66 -9.15
C THR A 165 -13.15 11.57 -8.09
N LYS A 166 -14.28 11.00 -7.64
CA LYS A 166 -14.28 9.83 -6.75
C LYS A 166 -13.92 8.60 -7.58
N LEU A 167 -12.78 7.97 -7.30
CA LEU A 167 -12.44 6.69 -7.92
C LEU A 167 -13.29 5.58 -7.31
N LYS A 168 -13.75 4.67 -8.16
CA LYS A 168 -14.40 3.45 -7.72
C LYS A 168 -13.33 2.41 -7.43
N ASP A 169 -13.36 1.85 -6.22
CA ASP A 169 -12.45 0.77 -5.78
C ASP A 169 -10.98 1.07 -6.12
N PRO A 170 -10.41 2.20 -5.63
CA PRO A 170 -9.06 2.60 -5.98
C PRO A 170 -8.03 1.60 -5.50
N VAL A 171 -7.00 1.38 -6.32
CA VAL A 171 -5.82 0.61 -5.97
C VAL A 171 -4.70 1.58 -5.62
N LEU A 172 -4.25 1.52 -4.37
CA LEU A 172 -3.07 2.24 -3.90
C LEU A 172 -1.83 1.39 -4.19
N SER A 173 -0.80 1.99 -4.79
CA SER A 173 0.45 1.30 -5.10
C SER A 173 1.64 2.10 -4.60
N ILE A 174 2.60 1.43 -3.97
CA ILE A 174 3.92 1.96 -3.61
C ILE A 174 4.95 1.14 -4.37
N VAL A 175 5.71 1.80 -5.24
CA VAL A 175 6.79 1.18 -6.01
C VAL A 175 8.12 1.73 -5.52
N ARG A 176 9.08 0.85 -5.26
CA ARG A 176 10.46 1.23 -4.91
C ARG A 176 11.45 0.81 -5.98
N ARG A 177 12.41 1.68 -6.28
CA ARG A 177 13.56 1.45 -7.16
C ARG A 177 14.80 2.08 -6.52
N GLY A 178 15.50 1.34 -5.66
CA GLY A 178 16.59 1.91 -4.86
C GLY A 178 16.06 2.92 -3.85
N ASP A 179 16.49 4.18 -3.98
CA ASP A 179 16.04 5.29 -3.14
C ASP A 179 14.83 6.03 -3.74
N GLU A 180 14.40 5.68 -4.95
CA GLU A 180 13.23 6.27 -5.59
C GLU A 180 11.96 5.51 -5.18
N PHE A 181 10.96 6.27 -4.74
CA PHE A 181 9.62 5.78 -4.41
C PHE A 181 8.59 6.45 -5.31
N LEU A 182 7.71 5.65 -5.88
CA LEU A 182 6.58 6.12 -6.68
C LEU A 182 5.29 5.70 -5.97
N PHE A 183 4.43 6.67 -5.70
CA PHE A 183 3.10 6.49 -5.12
C PHE A 183 2.08 6.65 -6.23
N VAL A 184 1.31 5.61 -6.50
CA VAL A 184 0.37 5.56 -7.63
C VAL A 184 -1.02 5.23 -7.13
N ILE A 185 -2.01 5.81 -7.79
CA ILE A 185 -3.41 5.47 -7.63
C ILE A 185 -3.94 5.01 -8.97
N ASN A 186 -4.56 3.84 -8.97
CA ASN A 186 -5.20 3.29 -10.14
C ASN A 186 -6.67 3.00 -9.84
N SER A 187 -7.50 2.95 -10.87
CA SER A 187 -8.82 2.35 -10.77
C SER A 187 -8.71 0.82 -10.85
N ALA A 188 -9.57 0.10 -10.12
CA ALA A 188 -9.67 -1.36 -10.22
C ALA A 188 -10.05 -1.86 -11.62
N THR A 189 -10.58 -0.99 -12.48
CA THR A 189 -10.91 -1.33 -13.88
C THR A 189 -9.67 -1.55 -14.73
N GLY A 190 -8.50 -1.11 -14.27
CA GLY A 190 -7.24 -1.26 -14.97
C GLY A 190 -7.11 -0.48 -16.28
N LYS A 191 -8.04 0.44 -16.55
CA LYS A 191 -7.94 1.29 -17.73
C LYS A 191 -6.83 2.32 -17.54
N ALA A 192 -5.91 2.40 -18.50
CA ALA A 192 -4.77 3.32 -18.44
C ALA A 192 -5.20 4.79 -18.31
N GLU A 193 -6.32 5.16 -18.89
CA GLU A 193 -6.90 6.50 -18.80
C GLU A 193 -7.43 6.87 -17.39
N GLU A 194 -7.66 5.85 -16.55
CA GLU A 194 -8.08 6.03 -15.16
C GLU A 194 -6.92 5.96 -14.19
N ALA A 195 -5.70 5.64 -14.66
CA ALA A 195 -4.51 5.64 -13.85
C ALA A 195 -4.11 7.07 -13.51
N GLN A 196 -4.08 7.40 -12.23
CA GLN A 196 -3.61 8.69 -11.77
C GLN A 196 -2.25 8.51 -11.11
N ILE A 197 -1.23 9.07 -11.74
CA ILE A 197 0.11 9.07 -11.16
C ILE A 197 0.08 10.02 -9.97
N GLY A 198 0.47 9.50 -8.81
CA GLY A 198 0.59 10.31 -7.61
C GLY A 198 1.88 11.10 -7.60
N LEU A 199 2.89 10.59 -6.91
CA LEU A 199 4.12 11.29 -6.59
C LEU A 199 5.33 10.39 -6.79
N THR A 200 6.44 10.96 -7.25
CA THR A 200 7.78 10.37 -7.16
C THR A 200 8.58 11.12 -6.10
N ALA A 201 9.20 10.40 -5.18
CA ALA A 201 10.05 10.95 -4.14
C ALA A 201 11.35 10.16 -4.00
N THR A 202 12.45 10.85 -3.66
CA THR A 202 13.72 10.21 -3.29
C THR A 202 13.80 10.15 -1.77
N ILE A 203 13.80 8.93 -1.21
CA ILE A 203 13.86 8.68 0.23
C ILE A 203 15.07 7.78 0.49
N LYS A 204 16.13 8.39 1.03
CA LYS A 204 17.42 7.71 1.23
C LYS A 204 17.44 6.85 2.49
N ASN A 205 18.33 5.88 2.49
CA ASN A 205 18.67 5.05 3.67
C ASN A 205 17.51 4.17 4.20
N MET A 206 16.46 3.93 3.40
CA MET A 206 15.43 2.98 3.80
C MET A 206 15.96 1.55 3.77
N PRO A 207 15.74 0.74 4.81
CA PRO A 207 16.16 -0.66 4.84
C PRO A 207 15.64 -1.46 3.64
N LYS A 208 16.23 -2.64 3.39
CA LYS A 208 15.78 -3.53 2.30
C LYS A 208 14.66 -4.46 2.74
N THR A 209 14.65 -4.84 4.02
CA THR A 209 13.63 -5.71 4.59
C THR A 209 12.43 -4.91 5.03
N PHE A 210 11.23 -5.39 4.69
CA PHE A 210 10.00 -4.68 4.99
C PHE A 210 8.81 -5.62 5.20
N HIS A 211 7.78 -5.10 5.84
CA HIS A 211 6.44 -5.66 5.92
C HIS A 211 5.46 -4.74 5.19
N VAL A 212 4.34 -5.29 4.78
CA VAL A 212 3.20 -4.52 4.29
C VAL A 212 2.19 -4.37 5.41
N MET A 213 1.62 -3.18 5.56
CA MET A 213 0.59 -2.91 6.55
C MET A 213 -0.58 -2.17 5.92
N LEU A 214 -1.78 -2.59 6.29
CA LEU A 214 -3.05 -1.93 5.99
C LEU A 214 -3.63 -1.45 7.32
N TYR A 215 -3.90 -0.14 7.45
CA TYR A 215 -4.37 0.39 8.72
C TYR A 215 -5.31 1.59 8.59
N GLY A 216 -5.97 1.93 9.69
CA GLY A 216 -6.74 3.13 9.88
C GLY A 216 -6.34 3.86 11.16
N TYR A 217 -6.88 5.06 11.36
CA TYR A 217 -6.62 5.91 12.52
C TYR A 217 -7.91 6.46 13.12
N SER A 218 -7.92 6.61 14.43
CA SER A 218 -8.91 7.38 15.21
C SER A 218 -10.36 7.01 14.93
N SER A 219 -10.70 5.73 15.14
CA SER A 219 -12.06 5.18 14.95
C SER A 219 -12.57 5.17 13.51
N SER A 220 -11.73 5.46 12.53
CA SER A 220 -12.11 5.30 11.13
C SER A 220 -12.29 3.82 10.78
N GLU A 221 -13.28 3.55 9.92
CA GLU A 221 -13.46 2.24 9.31
C GLU A 221 -12.95 2.29 7.88
N ASN A 222 -12.12 1.33 7.53
CA ASN A 222 -11.67 1.12 6.15
C ASN A 222 -11.71 -0.35 5.79
N ASN A 223 -12.07 -0.61 4.53
CA ASN A 223 -12.19 -1.96 4.01
C ASN A 223 -11.24 -2.12 2.83
N TRP A 224 -10.61 -3.29 2.77
CA TRP A 224 -9.68 -3.67 1.72
C TRP A 224 -10.11 -4.98 1.10
N SER A 225 -10.15 -5.04 -0.23
CA SER A 225 -10.57 -6.23 -0.97
C SER A 225 -9.41 -7.06 -1.51
N SER A 226 -8.21 -6.50 -1.56
CA SER A 226 -7.01 -7.25 -1.91
C SER A 226 -5.73 -6.56 -1.47
N ALA A 227 -4.67 -7.36 -1.35
CA ALA A 227 -3.29 -6.90 -1.20
C ALA A 227 -2.34 -7.73 -2.06
N ARG A 228 -1.27 -7.13 -2.55
CA ARG A 228 -0.28 -7.75 -3.42
C ARG A 228 1.10 -7.20 -3.16
N VAL A 229 2.09 -8.08 -3.18
CA VAL A 229 3.51 -7.73 -3.14
C VAL A 229 4.24 -8.44 -4.27
N VAL A 230 5.08 -7.71 -5.01
CA VAL A 230 5.96 -8.25 -6.04
C VAL A 230 7.39 -7.84 -5.72
N VAL A 231 8.27 -8.81 -5.57
CA VAL A 231 9.72 -8.59 -5.35
C VAL A 231 10.52 -9.43 -6.34
N PRO A 232 11.70 -8.98 -6.81
CA PRO A 232 12.58 -9.83 -7.59
C PRO A 232 12.99 -11.07 -6.77
N LYS A 233 13.01 -12.24 -7.38
CA LYS A 233 13.62 -13.43 -6.77
C LYS A 233 15.11 -13.18 -6.59
N GLN A 234 15.61 -13.50 -5.40
CA GLN A 234 17.04 -13.47 -5.08
C GLN A 234 17.77 -14.65 -5.71
#